data_a84ef455571023feb70b998ed0744da7
#
_entry.id   a84ef455571023feb70b998ed0744da7
#
_cell.length_a   1.000
_cell.length_b   1.000
_cell.length_c   1.000
_cell.angle_alpha   90.00
_cell.angle_beta   90.00
_cell.angle_gamma   90.00
#
_symmetry.space_group_name_H-M   'P 1'
#
loop_
_entity.id
_entity.type
_entity.pdbx_description
1 polymer ?
#
loop_
_entity_poly.entity_id
_entity_poly.type
_entity_poly.pdbx_seq_one_letter_code
_entity_poly.pdbx_strand_id
1 'polypeptide(L)'
;RVGERGEGKVKRVSWDEALDFIARKMVGLTAKYGPTAILDQAYAGTSYCVLHKSDQIEGLLARFLGMFGCRSNSWSVPSYQGTTFSSRMTFGTIDDGNEDDAFAHSKLIIMWGWNPAYTFHGGNTFYYMRLAKQRGCKFVLVDPQYTDSAASYDAWWIPIKPNTDAAMLAGMAHHIFSSNLQDQAFIDKFVQGMDPGTMPDWAKGQENFKDYILGKYDGTPKTPEWAEPICGVKADDIRKLAQMYATTKPAALKASWSPGRNAYGEQYNRMAAAVQAMTGNIGVLG
;
A
#
# COMPACT_ATOMS: atom_id res chain seq x y z
N ARG A 1 -31.66 -11.84 -19.61
CA ARG A 1 -31.21 -13.09 -20.22
C ARG A 1 -32.38 -13.92 -20.71
N VAL A 2 -32.30 -14.42 -21.93
CA VAL A 2 -33.34 -15.25 -22.54
C VAL A 2 -32.88 -16.69 -22.84
N GLY A 3 -31.61 -17.00 -22.62
CA GLY A 3 -31.04 -18.34 -22.77
C GLY A 3 -30.45 -18.88 -21.46
N GLU A 4 -29.79 -20.03 -21.54
CA GLU A 4 -29.09 -20.63 -20.43
C GLU A 4 -27.87 -19.77 -20.00
N ARG A 5 -27.42 -19.98 -18.79
CA ARG A 5 -26.21 -19.25 -18.26
C ARG A 5 -25.00 -19.66 -19.11
N GLY A 6 -24.31 -18.66 -19.65
CA GLY A 6 -23.13 -18.84 -20.50
C GLY A 6 -23.39 -18.69 -21.99
N GLU A 7 -24.66 -18.77 -22.46
CA GLU A 7 -24.97 -18.61 -23.87
C GLU A 7 -24.89 -17.17 -24.40
N GLY A 8 -24.76 -16.17 -23.50
CA GLY A 8 -24.72 -14.77 -23.91
C GLY A 8 -25.97 -14.18 -24.52
N LYS A 9 -27.07 -14.94 -24.54
CA LYS A 9 -28.34 -14.50 -25.13
C LYS A 9 -29.08 -13.54 -24.20
N VAL A 10 -29.26 -12.29 -24.67
CA VAL A 10 -29.97 -11.23 -23.95
C VAL A 10 -31.01 -10.56 -24.85
N LYS A 11 -32.06 -9.99 -24.25
CA LYS A 11 -32.99 -9.08 -24.92
C LYS A 11 -33.06 -7.75 -24.20
N ARG A 12 -33.33 -6.68 -24.93
CA ARG A 12 -33.65 -5.38 -24.35
C ARG A 12 -35.04 -5.42 -23.71
N VAL A 13 -35.18 -4.81 -22.54
CA VAL A 13 -36.45 -4.65 -21.81
C VAL A 13 -36.60 -3.17 -21.39
N SER A 14 -37.81 -2.77 -20.99
CA SER A 14 -38.07 -1.46 -20.40
C SER A 14 -37.51 -1.39 -18.98
N TRP A 15 -37.35 -0.16 -18.45
CA TRP A 15 -36.99 0.03 -17.06
C TRP A 15 -38.02 -0.52 -16.10
N ASP A 16 -39.31 -0.34 -16.39
CA ASP A 16 -40.40 -0.88 -15.56
C ASP A 16 -40.36 -2.41 -15.49
N GLU A 17 -40.19 -3.09 -16.63
CA GLU A 17 -40.03 -4.54 -16.66
C GLU A 17 -38.82 -5.02 -15.84
N ALA A 18 -37.68 -4.29 -15.95
CA ALA A 18 -36.46 -4.62 -15.22
C ALA A 18 -36.62 -4.39 -13.70
N LEU A 19 -37.16 -3.27 -13.30
CA LEU A 19 -37.38 -2.92 -11.89
C LEU A 19 -38.37 -3.83 -11.20
N ASP A 20 -39.48 -4.13 -11.86
CA ASP A 20 -40.46 -5.10 -11.37
C ASP A 20 -39.88 -6.51 -11.19
N PHE A 21 -39.06 -6.94 -12.15
CA PHE A 21 -38.37 -8.23 -12.03
C PHE A 21 -37.43 -8.26 -10.84
N ILE A 22 -36.61 -7.22 -10.68
CA ILE A 22 -35.66 -7.08 -9.55
C ILE A 22 -36.42 -7.07 -8.23
N ALA A 23 -37.44 -6.22 -8.08
CA ALA A 23 -38.24 -6.12 -6.87
C ALA A 23 -38.87 -7.45 -6.45
N ARG A 24 -39.53 -8.14 -7.39
CA ARG A 24 -40.09 -9.47 -7.11
C ARG A 24 -39.04 -10.49 -6.67
N LYS A 25 -37.87 -10.47 -7.31
CA LYS A 25 -36.74 -11.37 -6.92
C LYS A 25 -36.23 -11.04 -5.54
N MET A 26 -36.00 -9.77 -5.21
CA MET A 26 -35.54 -9.35 -3.91
C MET A 26 -36.52 -9.75 -2.81
N VAL A 27 -37.77 -9.40 -2.94
CA VAL A 27 -38.83 -9.76 -1.97
C VAL A 27 -38.90 -11.29 -1.80
N GLY A 28 -38.95 -12.04 -2.90
CA GLY A 28 -39.07 -13.51 -2.87
C GLY A 28 -37.83 -14.18 -2.22
N LEU A 29 -36.64 -13.70 -2.51
CA LEU A 29 -35.41 -14.25 -1.90
C LEU A 29 -35.35 -13.93 -0.41
N THR A 30 -35.67 -12.69 -0.01
CA THR A 30 -35.68 -12.29 1.39
C THR A 30 -36.72 -13.06 2.19
N ALA A 31 -37.93 -13.24 1.63
CA ALA A 31 -38.97 -14.03 2.29
C ALA A 31 -38.58 -15.52 2.47
N LYS A 32 -37.81 -16.07 1.50
CA LYS A 32 -37.42 -17.49 1.53
C LYS A 32 -36.18 -17.75 2.39
N TYR A 33 -35.18 -16.86 2.33
CA TYR A 33 -33.83 -17.11 2.90
C TYR A 33 -33.42 -16.12 3.99
N GLY A 34 -34.25 -15.12 4.29
CA GLY A 34 -34.01 -14.14 5.34
C GLY A 34 -33.17 -12.92 4.91
N PRO A 35 -32.83 -12.06 5.88
CA PRO A 35 -32.24 -10.74 5.58
C PRO A 35 -30.80 -10.77 5.07
N THR A 36 -30.12 -11.89 5.11
CA THR A 36 -28.76 -12.05 4.59
C THR A 36 -28.71 -12.60 3.15
N ALA A 37 -29.88 -12.75 2.50
CA ALA A 37 -29.99 -13.36 1.17
C ALA A 37 -29.40 -12.54 0.02
N ILE A 38 -29.16 -11.24 0.23
CA ILE A 38 -28.65 -10.33 -0.80
C ILE A 38 -27.24 -9.90 -0.43
N LEU A 39 -26.25 -10.33 -1.24
CA LEU A 39 -24.86 -9.90 -1.12
C LEU A 39 -24.65 -8.63 -1.94
N ASP A 40 -24.26 -7.56 -1.25
CA ASP A 40 -23.80 -6.32 -1.84
C ASP A 40 -22.28 -6.38 -2.07
N GLN A 41 -21.88 -6.35 -3.33
CA GLN A 41 -20.47 -6.32 -3.75
C GLN A 41 -20.07 -4.95 -4.34
N ALA A 42 -20.85 -3.92 -4.06
CA ALA A 42 -20.61 -2.57 -4.55
C ALA A 42 -19.47 -1.88 -3.78
N TYR A 43 -18.34 -2.53 -3.67
CA TYR A 43 -17.21 -2.01 -2.94
C TYR A 43 -15.92 -2.16 -3.74
N ALA A 44 -15.39 -1.10 -4.18
CA ALA A 44 -14.08 -0.83 -4.77
C ALA A 44 -14.18 -0.08 -6.09
N GLY A 45 -13.10 0.56 -6.43
CA GLY A 45 -12.94 1.36 -7.64
C GLY A 45 -13.13 2.85 -7.38
N THR A 46 -12.91 3.60 -8.43
CA THR A 46 -13.00 5.05 -8.41
C THR A 46 -14.47 5.47 -8.53
N SER A 47 -15.07 5.93 -7.46
CA SER A 47 -16.46 6.35 -7.43
C SER A 47 -16.56 7.70 -6.74
N TYR A 48 -16.32 8.75 -7.51
CA TYR A 48 -16.33 10.14 -7.02
C TYR A 48 -17.61 10.91 -7.34
N CYS A 49 -18.72 10.24 -7.59
CA CYS A 49 -19.97 10.95 -7.73
C CYS A 49 -20.78 10.94 -6.43
N VAL A 50 -21.55 12.00 -6.22
CA VAL A 50 -22.38 12.20 -5.01
C VAL A 50 -23.37 11.06 -4.79
N LEU A 51 -23.84 10.42 -5.89
CA LEU A 51 -24.82 9.35 -5.84
C LEU A 51 -24.20 7.97 -5.61
N HIS A 52 -22.91 7.84 -5.88
CA HIS A 52 -22.21 6.55 -5.79
C HIS A 52 -20.86 6.74 -5.13
N LYS A 53 -20.88 7.20 -3.89
CA LYS A 53 -19.70 7.24 -3.07
C LYS A 53 -19.31 5.81 -2.71
N SER A 54 -18.10 5.40 -3.07
CA SER A 54 -17.69 3.99 -3.01
C SER A 54 -17.36 3.50 -1.62
N ASP A 55 -17.36 4.36 -0.63
CA ASP A 55 -17.05 3.96 0.73
C ASP A 55 -18.24 3.25 1.38
N GLN A 56 -18.34 1.98 1.01
CA GLN A 56 -19.01 0.86 1.70
C GLN A 56 -20.36 1.13 2.38
N ILE A 57 -20.55 2.26 2.98
CA ILE A 57 -21.68 2.56 3.86
C ILE A 57 -22.53 3.72 3.29
N GLU A 58 -21.97 4.52 2.41
CA GLU A 58 -22.54 5.81 2.02
C GLU A 58 -23.17 5.86 0.63
N GLY A 59 -23.05 4.79 -0.20
CA GLY A 59 -23.66 4.74 -1.53
C GLY A 59 -25.19 4.55 -1.48
N LEU A 60 -25.89 5.00 -2.53
CA LEU A 60 -27.33 4.83 -2.65
C LEU A 60 -27.78 3.37 -2.56
N LEU A 61 -27.02 2.44 -3.13
CA LEU A 61 -27.31 1.01 -3.04
C LEU A 61 -27.25 0.53 -1.59
N ALA A 62 -26.21 0.91 -0.87
CA ALA A 62 -26.06 0.56 0.54
C ALA A 62 -27.21 1.09 1.39
N ARG A 63 -27.60 2.35 1.17
CA ARG A 63 -28.73 2.98 1.85
C ARG A 63 -30.04 2.26 1.50
N PHE A 64 -30.28 1.99 0.21
CA PHE A 64 -31.47 1.29 -0.24
C PHE A 64 -31.59 -0.10 0.40
N LEU A 65 -30.52 -0.90 0.34
CA LEU A 65 -30.50 -2.25 0.92
C LEU A 65 -30.63 -2.23 2.44
N GLY A 66 -30.02 -1.25 3.11
CA GLY A 66 -30.18 -1.04 4.55
C GLY A 66 -31.62 -0.70 4.94
N MET A 67 -32.28 0.16 4.17
CA MET A 67 -33.70 0.49 4.37
C MET A 67 -34.62 -0.68 4.01
N PHE A 68 -34.28 -1.45 3.00
CA PHE A 68 -35.01 -2.67 2.63
C PHE A 68 -34.87 -3.79 3.69
N GLY A 69 -33.86 -3.69 4.56
CA GLY A 69 -33.63 -4.64 5.66
C GLY A 69 -32.98 -5.94 5.24
N CYS A 70 -32.35 -5.99 4.07
CA CYS A 70 -31.68 -7.19 3.56
C CYS A 70 -30.34 -6.82 2.91
N ARG A 71 -29.25 -6.98 3.66
CA ARG A 71 -27.90 -6.71 3.15
C ARG A 71 -26.87 -7.61 3.81
N SER A 72 -26.12 -8.35 3.00
CA SER A 72 -24.83 -8.89 3.36
C SER A 72 -23.75 -8.12 2.60
N ASN A 73 -22.67 -7.75 3.27
CA ASN A 73 -21.55 -7.06 2.65
C ASN A 73 -20.29 -7.91 2.76
N SER A 74 -19.39 -7.79 1.80
CA SER A 74 -18.06 -8.36 1.93
C SER A 74 -17.26 -7.57 2.95
N TRP A 75 -16.62 -8.25 3.87
CA TRP A 75 -15.62 -7.63 4.74
C TRP A 75 -14.36 -7.37 3.93
N SER A 76 -13.85 -6.15 3.98
CA SER A 76 -12.58 -5.73 3.43
C SER A 76 -12.44 -5.71 1.89
N VAL A 77 -11.41 -5.00 1.45
CA VAL A 77 -11.01 -4.87 0.05
C VAL A 77 -9.65 -5.54 -0.13
N PRO A 78 -9.55 -6.60 -0.90
CA PRO A 78 -8.26 -7.26 -1.18
C PRO A 78 -7.20 -6.29 -1.69
N SER A 79 -7.64 -5.20 -2.35
CA SER A 79 -6.76 -4.25 -3.02
C SER A 79 -5.80 -3.53 -2.08
N TYR A 80 -6.16 -3.25 -0.84
CA TYR A 80 -5.30 -2.50 0.09
C TYR A 80 -5.36 -2.99 1.55
N GLN A 81 -5.95 -4.14 1.79
CA GLN A 81 -6.13 -4.65 3.15
C GLN A 81 -4.80 -4.89 3.87
N GLY A 82 -3.78 -5.35 3.17
CA GLY A 82 -2.44 -5.49 3.73
C GLY A 82 -1.87 -4.15 4.20
N THR A 83 -2.03 -3.11 3.38
CA THR A 83 -1.61 -1.74 3.74
C THR A 83 -2.41 -1.20 4.93
N THR A 84 -3.74 -1.34 4.90
CA THR A 84 -4.62 -0.88 5.99
C THR A 84 -4.26 -1.55 7.33
N PHE A 85 -4.01 -2.85 7.31
CA PHE A 85 -3.55 -3.56 8.50
C PHE A 85 -2.21 -3.01 8.99
N SER A 86 -1.25 -2.86 8.08
CA SER A 86 0.09 -2.34 8.40
C SER A 86 0.05 -0.94 8.98
N SER A 87 -0.71 -0.03 8.38
CA SER A 87 -0.83 1.36 8.85
C SER A 87 -1.41 1.40 10.26
N ARG A 88 -2.48 0.66 10.53
CA ARG A 88 -3.06 0.57 11.87
C ARG A 88 -2.11 -0.01 12.91
N MET A 89 -1.35 -1.04 12.54
CA MET A 89 -0.38 -1.68 13.45
C MET A 89 0.86 -0.81 13.68
N THR A 90 1.23 0.03 12.72
CA THR A 90 2.45 0.84 12.79
C THR A 90 2.18 2.25 13.32
N PHE A 91 1.11 2.90 12.83
CA PHE A 91 0.79 4.31 13.11
C PHE A 91 -0.46 4.49 13.97
N GLY A 92 -1.23 3.43 14.23
CA GLY A 92 -2.51 3.49 14.94
C GLY A 92 -3.66 4.05 14.11
N THR A 93 -3.43 4.45 12.87
CA THR A 93 -4.40 5.04 11.95
C THR A 93 -4.18 4.54 10.52
N ILE A 94 -5.15 4.78 9.65
CA ILE A 94 -5.00 4.62 8.19
C ILE A 94 -4.77 5.95 7.47
N ASP A 95 -4.89 7.07 8.20
CA ASP A 95 -4.69 8.42 7.69
C ASP A 95 -3.22 8.81 7.94
N ASP A 96 -2.32 8.09 7.29
CA ASP A 96 -0.87 8.27 7.39
C ASP A 96 -0.29 8.72 6.04
N GLY A 97 0.79 9.49 6.11
CA GLY A 97 1.51 10.01 4.95
C GLY A 97 1.32 11.51 4.73
N ASN A 98 1.87 11.98 3.62
CA ASN A 98 1.78 13.36 3.17
C ASN A 98 0.80 13.48 2.00
N GLU A 99 0.28 14.69 1.79
CA GLU A 99 -0.47 15.02 0.57
C GLU A 99 0.46 15.06 -0.65
N ASP A 100 -0.12 14.97 -1.85
CA ASP A 100 0.63 14.85 -3.11
C ASP A 100 1.55 16.06 -3.40
N ASP A 101 1.23 17.25 -2.90
CA ASP A 101 2.05 18.46 -3.07
C ASP A 101 3.43 18.34 -2.38
N ALA A 102 3.55 17.50 -1.36
CA ALA A 102 4.81 17.22 -0.70
C ALA A 102 5.87 16.69 -1.67
N PHE A 103 5.50 15.91 -2.68
CA PHE A 103 6.44 15.42 -3.69
C PHE A 103 7.24 16.52 -4.37
N ALA A 104 6.65 17.71 -4.56
CA ALA A 104 7.35 18.84 -5.17
C ALA A 104 8.56 19.33 -4.38
N HIS A 105 8.67 18.96 -3.12
CA HIS A 105 9.77 19.34 -2.20
C HIS A 105 10.82 18.24 -2.03
N SER A 106 10.56 17.04 -2.53
CA SER A 106 11.47 15.89 -2.42
C SER A 106 12.73 16.08 -3.27
N LYS A 107 13.86 15.60 -2.77
CA LYS A 107 15.14 15.46 -3.52
C LYS A 107 15.35 14.05 -4.06
N LEU A 108 14.65 13.08 -3.51
CA LEU A 108 14.58 11.70 -3.95
C LEU A 108 13.15 11.20 -3.78
N ILE A 109 12.62 10.53 -4.81
CA ILE A 109 11.33 9.84 -4.73
C ILE A 109 11.54 8.39 -5.15
N ILE A 110 11.24 7.47 -4.24
CA ILE A 110 11.24 6.03 -4.48
C ILE A 110 9.79 5.60 -4.71
N MET A 111 9.47 5.23 -5.95
CA MET A 111 8.20 4.64 -6.35
C MET A 111 8.30 3.12 -6.16
N TRP A 112 7.69 2.60 -5.12
CA TRP A 112 7.74 1.16 -4.84
C TRP A 112 6.42 0.48 -5.20
N GLY A 113 6.43 -0.31 -6.29
CA GLY A 113 5.23 -0.93 -6.85
C GLY A 113 4.18 0.09 -7.28
N TRP A 114 4.58 1.31 -7.65
CA TRP A 114 3.69 2.43 -7.94
C TRP A 114 3.97 3.03 -9.33
N ASN A 115 2.93 3.10 -10.15
CA ASN A 115 2.99 3.66 -11.49
C ASN A 115 2.09 4.91 -11.63
N PRO A 116 2.49 6.08 -11.08
CA PRO A 116 1.68 7.29 -11.06
C PRO A 116 1.43 7.88 -12.46
N ALA A 117 2.21 7.54 -13.47
CA ALA A 117 1.96 7.97 -14.84
C ALA A 117 0.72 7.27 -15.45
N TYR A 118 0.30 6.15 -14.89
CA TYR A 118 -0.87 5.39 -15.36
C TYR A 118 -1.99 5.32 -14.32
N THR A 119 -1.66 5.22 -13.04
CA THR A 119 -2.64 5.08 -11.96
C THR A 119 -2.87 6.41 -11.28
N PHE A 120 -3.98 7.05 -11.62
CA PHE A 120 -4.37 8.33 -11.03
C PHE A 120 -5.26 8.11 -9.80
N HIS A 121 -4.76 8.49 -8.64
CA HIS A 121 -5.55 8.68 -7.43
C HIS A 121 -5.37 10.13 -7.00
N GLY A 122 -6.38 10.95 -7.20
CA GLY A 122 -6.26 12.39 -7.02
C GLY A 122 -5.81 13.13 -8.30
N GLY A 123 -6.19 14.38 -8.44
CA GLY A 123 -6.03 15.13 -9.69
C GLY A 123 -4.62 15.65 -9.97
N ASN A 124 -3.75 15.72 -8.97
CA ASN A 124 -2.55 16.54 -9.05
C ASN A 124 -1.22 15.78 -8.86
N THR A 125 -1.24 14.48 -8.57
CA THR A 125 -0.03 13.67 -8.34
C THR A 125 0.98 13.86 -9.49
N PHE A 126 0.53 13.70 -10.73
CA PHE A 126 1.41 13.83 -11.90
C PHE A 126 2.01 15.22 -12.04
N TYR A 127 1.25 16.26 -11.71
CA TYR A 127 1.73 17.64 -11.72
C TYR A 127 2.87 17.84 -10.72
N TYR A 128 2.68 17.44 -9.46
CA TYR A 128 3.70 17.60 -8.42
C TYR A 128 4.95 16.75 -8.68
N MET A 129 4.78 15.54 -9.21
CA MET A 129 5.89 14.69 -9.62
C MET A 129 6.71 15.34 -10.77
N ARG A 130 6.06 15.96 -11.75
CA ARG A 130 6.76 16.71 -12.80
C ARG A 130 7.46 17.94 -12.25
N LEU A 131 6.84 18.64 -11.32
CA LEU A 131 7.47 19.78 -10.65
C LEU A 131 8.72 19.34 -9.86
N ALA A 132 8.66 18.21 -9.15
CA ALA A 132 9.83 17.62 -8.51
C ALA A 132 10.95 17.32 -9.51
N LYS A 133 10.63 16.71 -10.67
CA LYS A 133 11.60 16.45 -11.73
C LYS A 133 12.27 17.75 -12.24
N GLN A 134 11.47 18.79 -12.48
CA GLN A 134 11.98 20.10 -12.93
C GLN A 134 12.94 20.73 -11.89
N ARG A 135 12.76 20.43 -10.61
CA ARG A 135 13.60 20.88 -9.50
C ARG A 135 14.83 19.99 -9.25
N GLY A 136 15.06 18.99 -10.09
CA GLY A 136 16.23 18.10 -10.02
C GLY A 136 16.08 16.94 -9.05
N CYS A 137 14.87 16.62 -8.62
CA CYS A 137 14.60 15.42 -7.81
C CYS A 137 15.05 14.16 -8.56
N LYS A 138 15.67 13.24 -7.85
CA LYS A 138 16.04 11.91 -8.37
C LYS A 138 14.87 10.95 -8.18
N PHE A 139 14.68 10.06 -9.16
CA PHE A 139 13.62 9.07 -9.11
C PHE A 139 14.19 7.65 -9.15
N VAL A 140 13.61 6.79 -8.34
CA VAL A 140 13.87 5.35 -8.35
C VAL A 140 12.54 4.62 -8.48
N LEU A 141 12.48 3.59 -9.32
CA LEU A 141 11.34 2.69 -9.43
C LEU A 141 11.78 1.29 -9.00
N VAL A 142 11.16 0.77 -7.95
CA VAL A 142 11.26 -0.65 -7.56
C VAL A 142 9.99 -1.34 -8.01
N ASP A 143 10.07 -2.09 -9.11
CA ASP A 143 8.91 -2.71 -9.76
C ASP A 143 9.37 -3.88 -10.65
N PRO A 144 8.60 -4.97 -10.76
CA PRO A 144 8.91 -6.05 -11.71
C PRO A 144 8.98 -5.60 -13.17
N GLN A 145 8.31 -4.50 -13.50
CA GLN A 145 8.20 -3.98 -14.86
C GLN A 145 8.82 -2.58 -14.99
N TYR A 146 9.44 -2.32 -16.15
CA TYR A 146 9.80 -0.96 -16.56
C TYR A 146 8.54 -0.22 -17.01
N THR A 147 7.97 0.59 -16.12
CA THR A 147 6.68 1.24 -16.31
C THR A 147 6.79 2.60 -17.03
N ASP A 148 5.63 3.14 -17.45
CA ASP A 148 5.56 4.52 -18.00
C ASP A 148 6.09 5.56 -17.01
N SER A 149 6.00 5.31 -15.70
CA SER A 149 6.59 6.17 -14.68
C SER A 149 8.11 6.15 -14.72
N ALA A 150 8.73 4.98 -14.92
CA ALA A 150 10.18 4.92 -15.09
C ALA A 150 10.64 5.79 -16.26
N ALA A 151 9.97 5.65 -17.40
CA ALA A 151 10.27 6.43 -18.61
C ALA A 151 9.99 7.95 -18.43
N SER A 152 8.85 8.30 -17.80
CA SER A 152 8.43 9.69 -17.64
C SER A 152 9.33 10.50 -16.71
N TYR A 153 9.89 9.85 -15.69
CA TYR A 153 10.72 10.50 -14.67
C TYR A 153 12.21 10.20 -14.78
N ASP A 154 12.67 9.48 -15.82
CA ASP A 154 14.06 9.01 -15.99
C ASP A 154 14.54 8.25 -14.73
N ALA A 155 13.68 7.42 -14.19
CA ALA A 155 13.92 6.75 -12.93
C ALA A 155 14.99 5.64 -13.05
N TRP A 156 15.83 5.51 -12.04
CA TRP A 156 16.63 4.30 -11.89
C TRP A 156 15.69 3.13 -11.58
N TRP A 157 15.53 2.23 -12.54
CA TRP A 157 14.69 1.05 -12.38
C TRP A 157 15.45 -0.09 -11.74
N ILE A 158 14.84 -0.66 -10.72
CA ILE A 158 15.32 -1.83 -9.97
C ILE A 158 14.28 -2.93 -10.15
N PRO A 159 14.55 -3.94 -11.02
CA PRO A 159 13.64 -5.07 -11.21
C PRO A 159 13.66 -5.99 -9.98
N ILE A 160 12.52 -6.15 -9.35
CA ILE A 160 12.35 -7.01 -8.19
C ILE A 160 11.45 -8.20 -8.53
N LYS A 161 11.71 -9.37 -7.95
CA LYS A 161 10.76 -10.49 -8.02
C LYS A 161 9.50 -10.14 -7.23
N PRO A 162 8.29 -10.34 -7.79
CA PRO A 162 7.05 -10.08 -7.06
C PRO A 162 7.00 -10.78 -5.70
N ASN A 163 6.41 -10.11 -4.70
CA ASN A 163 6.20 -10.63 -3.35
C ASN A 163 7.49 -10.91 -2.53
N THR A 164 8.58 -10.27 -2.88
CA THR A 164 9.86 -10.38 -2.14
C THR A 164 10.32 -9.04 -1.56
N ASP A 165 9.45 -8.07 -1.59
CA ASP A 165 9.70 -6.67 -1.23
C ASP A 165 10.21 -6.51 0.20
N ALA A 166 9.62 -7.25 1.14
CA ALA A 166 10.03 -7.23 2.54
C ALA A 166 11.49 -7.69 2.74
N ALA A 167 11.96 -8.65 1.94
CA ALA A 167 13.34 -9.12 2.01
C ALA A 167 14.33 -8.05 1.51
N MET A 168 14.01 -7.36 0.41
CA MET A 168 14.83 -6.25 -0.08
C MET A 168 14.90 -5.11 0.93
N LEU A 169 13.76 -4.73 1.53
CA LEU A 169 13.69 -3.70 2.56
C LEU A 169 14.46 -4.10 3.83
N ALA A 170 14.43 -5.38 4.21
CA ALA A 170 15.25 -5.90 5.31
C ALA A 170 16.76 -5.76 5.01
N GLY A 171 17.19 -6.06 3.78
CA GLY A 171 18.56 -5.84 3.32
C GLY A 171 18.97 -4.36 3.37
N MET A 172 18.07 -3.46 2.99
CA MET A 172 18.28 -2.02 3.14
C MET A 172 18.43 -1.62 4.62
N ALA A 173 17.53 -2.09 5.50
CA ALA A 173 17.56 -1.83 6.92
C ALA A 173 18.87 -2.34 7.55
N HIS A 174 19.33 -3.53 7.18
CA HIS A 174 20.62 -4.06 7.64
C HIS A 174 21.76 -3.14 7.26
N HIS A 175 21.83 -2.69 6.01
CA HIS A 175 22.88 -1.77 5.56
C HIS A 175 22.83 -0.43 6.32
N ILE A 176 21.64 0.12 6.54
CA ILE A 176 21.46 1.37 7.30
C ILE A 176 22.01 1.22 8.73
N PHE A 177 21.69 0.15 9.45
CA PHE A 177 22.19 -0.09 10.80
C PHE A 177 23.69 -0.39 10.83
N SER A 178 24.20 -1.25 9.95
CA SER A 178 25.60 -1.67 9.94
C SER A 178 26.54 -0.54 9.53
N SER A 179 26.04 0.45 8.79
CA SER A 179 26.79 1.63 8.34
C SER A 179 26.53 2.89 9.20
N ASN A 180 25.75 2.77 10.29
CA ASN A 180 25.37 3.87 11.19
C ASN A 180 24.71 5.05 10.43
N LEU A 181 23.84 4.75 9.48
CA LEU A 181 23.14 5.74 8.65
C LEU A 181 21.73 6.10 9.19
N GLN A 182 21.31 5.48 10.27
CA GLN A 182 20.01 5.77 10.91
C GLN A 182 20.00 7.14 11.57
N ASP A 183 18.83 7.76 11.59
CA ASP A 183 18.57 8.97 12.37
C ASP A 183 18.21 8.58 13.81
N GLN A 184 19.23 8.38 14.66
CA GLN A 184 19.02 7.92 16.02
C GLN A 184 18.19 8.92 16.84
N ALA A 185 18.37 10.23 16.61
CA ALA A 185 17.61 11.25 17.33
C ALA A 185 16.11 11.17 17.02
N PHE A 186 15.75 10.87 15.77
CA PHE A 186 14.37 10.62 15.37
C PHE A 186 13.84 9.33 16.01
N ILE A 187 14.63 8.25 15.96
CA ILE A 187 14.28 6.95 16.53
C ILE A 187 14.00 7.09 18.02
N ASP A 188 14.89 7.66 18.78
CA ASP A 188 14.78 7.80 20.24
C ASP A 188 13.53 8.61 20.67
N LYS A 189 13.11 9.54 19.82
CA LYS A 189 12.00 10.43 20.15
C LYS A 189 10.64 9.93 19.69
N PHE A 190 10.57 9.26 18.54
CA PHE A 190 9.32 9.02 17.86
C PHE A 190 9.01 7.54 17.56
N VAL A 191 9.97 6.62 17.78
CA VAL A 191 9.79 5.23 17.36
C VAL A 191 9.86 4.29 18.56
N GLN A 192 8.90 3.39 18.67
CA GLN A 192 8.90 2.31 19.66
C GLN A 192 9.29 0.99 19.01
N GLY A 193 10.04 0.15 19.73
CA GLY A 193 10.40 -1.20 19.28
C GLY A 193 11.48 -1.27 18.20
N MET A 194 12.13 -0.14 17.86
CA MET A 194 13.18 -0.11 16.85
C MET A 194 14.46 -0.78 17.35
N ASP A 195 14.86 -0.50 18.57
CA ASP A 195 16.04 -1.05 19.23
C ASP A 195 15.79 -1.28 20.73
N PRO A 196 16.74 -1.84 21.51
CA PRO A 196 16.54 -2.06 22.93
C PRO A 196 16.21 -0.79 23.74
N GLY A 197 16.70 0.38 23.29
CA GLY A 197 16.48 1.67 23.97
C GLY A 197 15.06 2.21 23.76
N THR A 198 14.41 1.82 22.68
CA THR A 198 13.06 2.28 22.31
C THR A 198 11.96 1.29 22.65
N MET A 199 12.28 0.20 23.36
CA MET A 199 11.26 -0.77 23.79
C MET A 199 10.39 -0.19 24.90
N PRO A 200 9.04 -0.24 24.74
CA PRO A 200 8.13 0.18 25.80
C PRO A 200 8.25 -0.74 27.03
N ASP A 201 7.92 -0.25 28.20
CA ASP A 201 8.12 -0.96 29.47
C ASP A 201 7.48 -2.36 29.48
N TRP A 202 6.28 -2.50 28.92
CA TRP A 202 5.55 -3.77 28.84
C TRP A 202 6.19 -4.80 27.87
N ALA A 203 7.09 -4.36 26.99
CA ALA A 203 7.75 -5.21 25.99
C ALA A 203 9.27 -5.30 26.21
N LYS A 204 9.79 -4.79 27.32
CA LYS A 204 11.22 -4.90 27.64
C LYS A 204 11.65 -6.38 27.71
N GLY A 205 12.75 -6.69 27.02
CA GLY A 205 13.25 -8.07 26.90
C GLY A 205 12.62 -8.89 25.78
N GLN A 206 11.63 -8.37 25.07
CA GLN A 206 11.13 -8.97 23.83
C GLN A 206 11.99 -8.58 22.62
N GLU A 207 11.72 -9.21 21.49
CA GLU A 207 12.41 -8.95 20.24
C GLU A 207 12.16 -7.51 19.74
N ASN A 208 13.22 -6.82 19.34
CA ASN A 208 13.16 -5.52 18.70
C ASN A 208 13.60 -5.62 17.24
N PHE A 209 13.26 -4.61 16.45
CA PHE A 209 13.49 -4.62 15.02
C PHE A 209 14.97 -4.68 14.64
N LYS A 210 15.84 -3.88 15.29
CA LYS A 210 17.29 -3.85 15.00
C LYS A 210 17.95 -5.19 15.22
N ASP A 211 17.64 -5.82 16.35
CA ASP A 211 18.24 -7.12 16.70
C ASP A 211 17.73 -8.24 15.78
N TYR A 212 16.46 -8.18 15.35
CA TYR A 212 15.93 -9.06 14.30
C TYR A 212 16.69 -8.88 12.98
N ILE A 213 16.86 -7.65 12.51
CA ILE A 213 17.58 -7.34 11.26
C ILE A 213 19.04 -7.80 11.32
N LEU A 214 19.69 -7.61 12.47
CA LEU A 214 21.07 -8.04 12.67
C LEU A 214 21.23 -9.55 12.96
N GLY A 215 20.13 -10.31 12.99
CA GLY A 215 20.14 -11.77 13.13
C GLY A 215 20.40 -12.27 14.54
N LYS A 216 20.20 -11.46 15.58
CA LYS A 216 20.46 -11.87 16.95
C LYS A 216 19.52 -12.95 17.48
N TYR A 217 18.29 -13.02 16.94
CA TYR A 217 17.27 -13.96 17.40
C TYR A 217 17.28 -15.29 16.65
N ASP A 218 17.50 -15.25 15.34
CA ASP A 218 17.43 -16.41 14.45
C ASP A 218 18.79 -16.83 13.86
N GLY A 219 19.87 -16.16 14.27
CA GLY A 219 21.22 -16.41 13.77
C GLY A 219 21.43 -16.02 12.31
N THR A 220 20.46 -15.33 11.69
CA THR A 220 20.47 -14.98 10.25
C THR A 220 20.42 -13.47 10.04
N PRO A 221 21.56 -12.76 9.92
CA PRO A 221 21.57 -11.35 9.56
C PRO A 221 20.92 -11.14 8.19
N LYS A 222 20.03 -10.16 8.11
CA LYS A 222 19.27 -9.85 6.89
C LYS A 222 20.10 -8.96 5.96
N THR A 223 21.32 -9.38 5.63
CA THR A 223 22.25 -8.60 4.79
C THR A 223 21.72 -8.40 3.38
N PRO A 224 22.24 -7.44 2.60
CA PRO A 224 21.94 -7.34 1.17
C PRO A 224 22.22 -8.64 0.40
N GLU A 225 23.27 -9.40 0.77
CA GLU A 225 23.60 -10.70 0.18
C GLU A 225 22.56 -11.77 0.55
N TRP A 226 21.99 -11.73 1.75
CA TRP A 226 20.87 -12.59 2.13
C TRP A 226 19.63 -12.26 1.30
N ALA A 227 19.36 -10.98 1.03
CA ALA A 227 18.18 -10.54 0.27
C ALA A 227 18.29 -10.83 -1.23
N GLU A 228 19.49 -10.75 -1.82
CA GLU A 228 19.73 -10.89 -3.27
C GLU A 228 19.12 -12.17 -3.88
N PRO A 229 19.39 -13.38 -3.39
CA PRO A 229 18.80 -14.60 -3.96
C PRO A 229 17.27 -14.65 -3.81
N ILE A 230 16.72 -13.99 -2.80
CA ILE A 230 15.28 -13.93 -2.55
C ILE A 230 14.62 -12.99 -3.54
N CYS A 231 15.07 -11.74 -3.60
CA CYS A 231 14.40 -10.68 -4.37
C CYS A 231 14.92 -10.53 -5.81
N GLY A 232 16.07 -11.10 -6.12
CA GLY A 232 16.70 -11.02 -7.45
C GLY A 232 17.39 -9.68 -7.73
N VAL A 233 17.41 -8.77 -6.76
CA VAL A 233 18.11 -7.48 -6.84
C VAL A 233 19.53 -7.66 -6.29
N LYS A 234 20.52 -7.17 -7.01
CA LYS A 234 21.94 -7.30 -6.59
C LYS A 234 22.16 -6.61 -5.25
N ALA A 235 22.98 -7.23 -4.40
CA ALA A 235 23.31 -6.70 -3.07
C ALA A 235 23.88 -5.26 -3.14
N ASP A 236 24.67 -4.95 -4.17
CA ASP A 236 25.21 -3.61 -4.37
C ASP A 236 24.14 -2.57 -4.72
N ASP A 237 23.12 -2.94 -5.47
CA ASP A 237 21.97 -2.05 -5.76
C ASP A 237 21.13 -1.82 -4.50
N ILE A 238 20.95 -2.85 -3.66
CA ILE A 238 20.28 -2.72 -2.36
C ILE A 238 21.05 -1.74 -1.46
N ARG A 239 22.38 -1.88 -1.35
CA ARG A 239 23.24 -0.95 -0.58
C ARG A 239 23.15 0.45 -1.12
N LYS A 240 23.28 0.61 -2.43
CA LYS A 240 23.23 1.91 -3.09
C LYS A 240 21.90 2.61 -2.83
N LEU A 241 20.77 1.91 -2.95
CA LEU A 241 19.46 2.48 -2.66
C LEU A 241 19.32 2.85 -1.17
N ALA A 242 19.74 1.98 -0.27
CA ALA A 242 19.73 2.23 1.17
C ALA A 242 20.54 3.47 1.54
N GLN A 243 21.78 3.58 1.01
CA GLN A 243 22.64 4.74 1.18
C GLN A 243 22.01 6.01 0.65
N MET A 244 21.47 5.98 -0.58
CA MET A 244 20.80 7.12 -1.19
C MET A 244 19.62 7.60 -0.34
N TYR A 245 18.79 6.68 0.12
CA TYR A 245 17.62 7.02 0.92
C TYR A 245 17.96 7.58 2.29
N ALA A 246 18.94 7.01 2.96
CA ALA A 246 19.37 7.47 4.28
C ALA A 246 20.06 8.85 4.26
N THR A 247 20.77 9.17 3.17
CA THR A 247 21.57 10.40 3.09
C THR A 247 20.93 11.53 2.30
N THR A 248 19.85 11.28 1.58
CA THR A 248 19.11 12.32 0.87
C THR A 248 17.91 12.80 1.70
N LYS A 249 17.82 14.11 1.96
CA LYS A 249 16.72 14.69 2.73
C LYS A 249 16.23 15.98 2.08
N PRO A 250 14.92 16.17 1.94
CA PRO A 250 13.85 15.19 2.17
C PRO A 250 13.81 14.12 1.07
N ALA A 251 13.38 12.90 1.44
CA ALA A 251 13.24 11.78 0.52
C ALA A 251 11.94 11.02 0.77
N ALA A 252 11.10 10.96 -0.26
CA ALA A 252 9.85 10.22 -0.22
C ALA A 252 10.05 8.77 -0.63
N LEU A 253 9.52 7.83 0.16
CA LEU A 253 9.32 6.45 -0.22
C LEU A 253 7.80 6.20 -0.30
N LYS A 254 7.28 6.13 -1.51
CA LYS A 254 5.86 5.83 -1.74
C LYS A 254 5.67 4.32 -1.88
N ALA A 255 5.30 3.69 -0.78
CA ALA A 255 4.91 2.30 -0.75
C ALA A 255 3.48 2.13 -1.31
N SER A 256 3.36 1.48 -2.47
CA SER A 256 2.05 1.24 -3.09
C SER A 256 1.32 0.06 -2.46
N TRP A 257 0.05 -0.09 -2.81
CA TRP A 257 -0.78 -1.21 -2.34
C TRP A 257 -0.44 -2.54 -3.02
N SER A 258 0.16 -2.51 -4.22
CA SER A 258 0.34 -3.70 -5.04
C SER A 258 1.11 -4.84 -4.37
N PRO A 259 2.27 -4.62 -3.74
CA PRO A 259 2.99 -5.69 -3.05
C PRO A 259 2.23 -6.23 -1.83
N GLY A 260 1.35 -5.42 -1.24
CA GLY A 260 0.51 -5.81 -0.10
C GLY A 260 -0.64 -6.76 -0.43
N ARG A 261 -0.90 -7.05 -1.71
CA ARG A 261 -2.03 -7.88 -2.18
C ARG A 261 -1.78 -9.38 -2.17
N ASN A 262 -0.63 -9.80 -1.69
CA ASN A 262 -0.21 -11.20 -1.63
C ASN A 262 -0.34 -11.75 -0.21
N ALA A 263 -0.19 -13.07 -0.07
CA ALA A 263 -0.07 -13.69 1.25
C ALA A 263 1.11 -13.06 2.01
N TYR A 264 0.87 -12.66 3.26
CA TYR A 264 1.82 -11.92 4.11
C TYR A 264 2.29 -10.58 3.53
N GLY A 265 1.56 -10.01 2.57
CA GLY A 265 1.91 -8.74 1.92
C GLY A 265 1.93 -7.54 2.87
N GLU A 266 1.25 -7.62 4.02
CA GLU A 266 1.31 -6.63 5.08
C GLU A 266 2.73 -6.41 5.61
N GLN A 267 3.61 -7.41 5.53
CA GLN A 267 5.00 -7.27 5.97
C GLN A 267 5.79 -6.28 5.11
N TYR A 268 5.47 -6.18 3.83
CA TYR A 268 6.07 -5.18 2.95
C TYR A 268 5.83 -3.75 3.46
N ASN A 269 4.58 -3.39 3.72
CA ASN A 269 4.25 -2.05 4.18
C ASN A 269 4.84 -1.74 5.56
N ARG A 270 4.86 -2.72 6.48
CA ARG A 270 5.50 -2.58 7.80
C ARG A 270 7.01 -2.34 7.67
N MET A 271 7.67 -3.11 6.80
CA MET A 271 9.11 -2.93 6.52
C MET A 271 9.40 -1.56 5.88
N ALA A 272 8.55 -1.11 4.94
CA ALA A 272 8.68 0.21 4.34
C ALA A 272 8.57 1.32 5.40
N ALA A 273 7.58 1.24 6.29
CA ALA A 273 7.41 2.18 7.39
C ALA A 273 8.61 2.16 8.35
N ALA A 274 9.16 0.98 8.66
CA ALA A 274 10.36 0.87 9.49
C ALA A 274 11.57 1.55 8.84
N VAL A 275 11.79 1.35 7.53
CA VAL A 275 12.89 2.01 6.79
C VAL A 275 12.70 3.53 6.73
N GLN A 276 11.47 4.02 6.57
CA GLN A 276 11.16 5.46 6.64
C GLN A 276 11.48 6.02 8.04
N ALA A 277 11.05 5.32 9.10
CA ALA A 277 11.31 5.72 10.48
C ALA A 277 12.80 5.71 10.82
N MET A 278 13.55 4.69 10.37
CA MET A 278 15.00 4.61 10.58
C MET A 278 15.76 5.83 10.06
N THR A 279 15.27 6.43 9.00
CA THR A 279 15.94 7.52 8.30
C THR A 279 15.36 8.89 8.64
N GLY A 280 14.33 8.98 9.49
CA GLY A 280 13.69 10.26 9.85
C GLY A 280 12.98 10.93 8.66
N ASN A 281 12.57 10.16 7.65
CA ASN A 281 11.79 10.64 6.49
C ASN A 281 10.28 10.52 6.72
N ILE A 282 9.82 10.71 7.95
CA ILE A 282 8.41 10.75 8.35
C ILE A 282 8.11 12.10 8.98
N GLY A 283 6.96 12.70 8.63
CA GLY A 283 6.54 13.99 9.20
C GLY A 283 7.34 15.18 8.69
N VAL A 284 8.02 15.04 7.56
CA VAL A 284 8.76 16.10 6.88
C VAL A 284 8.10 16.43 5.54
N LEU A 285 8.23 17.67 5.10
CA LEU A 285 7.71 18.09 3.80
C LEU A 285 8.68 17.62 2.70
N GLY A 286 8.23 16.65 1.91
CA GLY A 286 9.01 16.11 0.80
C GLY A 286 9.36 14.63 0.90
#